data_99dc0420032493dcb21429bf432e63b1
#
_entry.id   99dc0420032493dcb21429bf432e63b1
#
_cell.length_a   1.000
_cell.length_b   1.000
_cell.length_c   1.000
_cell.angle_alpha   90.00
_cell.angle_beta   90.00
_cell.angle_gamma   90.00
#
_symmetry.space_group_name_H-M   'P 1'
#
loop_
_entity.id
_entity.type
_entity.pdbx_description
1 polymer ?
#
loop_
_entity_poly.entity_id
_entity_poly.type
_entity_poly.pdbx_seq_one_letter_code
_entity_poly.pdbx_strand_id
1 'polypeptide(L)'
;MKRIGIYIVIVVCILSCISSRRNLLTETRLMLVDTRATEHTAALFYNLRQLTGKRVVYGQHNYEMDGFDSDSTRWRDEANRCDAYDVTGAYPALASFDFLHFTNPRSWETKELNYIQEKFHVAYNRGNVITFCWHYYNPVTGGNFYDTTQVVRHILPGGSYHATFKADLKIIADFAHNAKGDDGELIPIIFRPWHEFDGNWFWWGKNHCSVEEFKKLYRFTVTYLRDSLEVHNFLYAFSPDCGFTTEAEYLERYPGDKYVDVVGMDNYWDFRPDGGDTSLVVLKARKIGRASCRERV
;
A
#
# COMPACT_ATOMS: atom_id res chain seq x y z
N MET A 1 17.56 40.47 33.95
CA MET A 1 17.41 39.07 34.40
C MET A 1 16.13 38.36 33.90
N LYS A 2 14.99 39.03 33.65
CA LYS A 2 13.73 38.35 33.22
C LYS A 2 13.74 37.73 31.79
N ARG A 3 14.56 38.21 30.84
CA ARG A 3 14.59 37.68 29.45
C ARG A 3 15.34 36.35 29.31
N ILE A 4 16.37 36.10 30.12
CA ILE A 4 17.16 34.86 30.09
C ILE A 4 16.31 33.65 30.56
N GLY A 5 15.47 33.86 31.58
CA GLY A 5 14.59 32.80 32.10
C GLY A 5 13.56 32.29 31.08
N ILE A 6 13.01 33.18 30.24
CA ILE A 6 12.02 32.81 29.19
C ILE A 6 12.68 31.98 28.10
N TYR A 7 13.89 32.30 27.65
CA TYR A 7 14.60 31.51 26.63
C TYR A 7 14.98 30.12 27.13
N ILE A 8 15.37 29.95 28.39
CA ILE A 8 15.68 28.63 28.98
C ILE A 8 14.43 27.80 29.06
N VAL A 9 13.28 28.33 29.47
CA VAL A 9 12.00 27.59 29.53
C VAL A 9 11.55 27.15 28.12
N ILE A 10 11.65 28.00 27.10
CA ILE A 10 11.31 27.69 25.72
C ILE A 10 12.24 26.60 25.19
N VAL A 11 13.56 26.69 25.42
CA VAL A 11 14.51 25.66 24.97
C VAL A 11 14.26 24.32 25.67
N VAL A 12 13.98 24.30 26.96
CA VAL A 12 13.64 23.05 27.69
C VAL A 12 12.33 22.47 27.19
N CYS A 13 11.31 23.27 26.91
CA CYS A 13 10.05 22.78 26.32
C CYS A 13 10.25 22.21 24.92
N ILE A 14 11.05 22.85 24.07
CA ILE A 14 11.35 22.35 22.73
C ILE A 14 12.13 21.02 22.80
N LEU A 15 13.15 20.94 23.63
CA LEU A 15 13.94 19.71 23.82
C LEU A 15 13.09 18.57 24.39
N SER A 16 12.20 18.86 25.33
CA SER A 16 11.23 17.88 25.87
C SER A 16 10.26 17.37 24.81
N CYS A 17 9.72 18.26 23.97
CA CYS A 17 8.84 17.89 22.87
C CYS A 17 9.57 17.02 21.82
N ILE A 18 10.80 17.36 21.47
CA ILE A 18 11.64 16.59 20.53
C ILE A 18 11.93 15.20 21.11
N SER A 19 12.31 15.12 22.39
CA SER A 19 12.56 13.84 23.06
C SER A 19 11.31 12.95 23.12
N SER A 20 10.16 13.50 23.47
CA SER A 20 8.89 12.79 23.50
C SER A 20 8.50 12.27 22.11
N ARG A 21 8.66 13.08 21.06
CA ARG A 21 8.39 12.67 19.67
C ARG A 21 9.32 11.53 19.23
N ARG A 22 10.62 11.63 19.53
CA ARG A 22 11.59 10.56 19.22
C ARG A 22 11.24 9.25 19.90
N ASN A 23 10.89 9.27 21.18
CA ASN A 23 10.48 8.08 21.91
C ASN A 23 9.22 7.46 21.30
N LEU A 24 8.21 8.27 20.98
CA LEU A 24 6.96 7.82 20.35
C LEU A 24 7.22 7.14 19.00
N LEU A 25 8.05 7.72 18.14
CA LEU A 25 8.38 7.13 16.84
C LEU A 25 9.22 5.86 16.99
N THR A 26 10.09 5.80 18.00
CA THR A 26 10.85 4.59 18.30
C THR A 26 9.93 3.45 18.74
N GLU A 27 9.01 3.70 19.65
CA GLU A 27 8.00 2.72 20.09
C GLU A 27 7.09 2.30 18.91
N THR A 28 6.72 3.23 18.05
CA THR A 28 5.92 2.94 16.85
C THR A 28 6.67 2.00 15.90
N ARG A 29 7.97 2.21 15.67
CA ARG A 29 8.79 1.33 14.82
C ARG A 29 8.83 -0.10 15.33
N LEU A 30 8.83 -0.31 16.63
CA LEU A 30 8.82 -1.67 17.21
C LEU A 30 7.52 -2.44 16.91
N MET A 31 6.45 -1.73 16.50
CA MET A 31 5.18 -2.33 16.09
C MET A 31 5.08 -2.58 14.59
N LEU A 32 6.03 -2.08 13.79
CA LEU A 32 6.03 -2.23 12.35
C LEU A 32 6.69 -3.56 11.92
N VAL A 33 6.30 -4.01 10.74
CA VAL A 33 6.98 -5.10 10.02
C VAL A 33 8.46 -4.77 9.85
N ASP A 34 8.77 -3.50 9.59
CA ASP A 34 10.13 -2.99 9.47
C ASP A 34 10.50 -2.10 10.67
N THR A 35 11.27 -2.64 11.60
CA THR A 35 11.79 -1.88 12.75
C THR A 35 12.83 -0.80 12.36
N ARG A 36 13.34 -0.82 11.12
CA ARG A 36 14.23 0.19 10.53
C ARG A 36 13.47 1.23 9.69
N ALA A 37 12.13 1.18 9.70
CA ALA A 37 11.30 2.12 8.95
C ALA A 37 11.71 3.58 9.16
N THR A 38 11.61 4.40 8.10
CA THR A 38 11.91 5.83 8.18
C THR A 38 11.04 6.55 9.21
N GLU A 39 11.43 7.73 9.64
CA GLU A 39 10.61 8.53 10.56
C GLU A 39 9.26 8.88 9.95
N HIS A 40 9.22 9.22 8.66
CA HIS A 40 7.98 9.50 7.94
C HIS A 40 7.06 8.28 7.85
N THR A 41 7.62 7.08 7.62
CA THR A 41 6.85 5.82 7.60
C THR A 41 6.25 5.50 8.97
N ALA A 42 7.03 5.62 10.02
CA ALA A 42 6.55 5.43 11.39
C ALA A 42 5.48 6.49 11.77
N ALA A 43 5.67 7.74 11.37
CA ALA A 43 4.70 8.80 11.61
C ALA A 43 3.39 8.56 10.84
N LEU A 44 3.47 8.11 9.58
CA LEU A 44 2.28 7.74 8.81
C LEU A 44 1.48 6.65 9.53
N PHE A 45 2.12 5.56 9.93
CA PHE A 45 1.46 4.47 10.64
C PHE A 45 0.83 4.95 11.95
N TYR A 46 1.56 5.71 12.75
CA TYR A 46 1.03 6.28 13.99
C TYR A 46 -0.21 7.14 13.73
N ASN A 47 -0.15 8.04 12.75
CA ASN A 47 -1.26 8.93 12.40
C ASN A 47 -2.50 8.17 11.92
N LEU A 48 -2.32 7.16 11.06
CA LEU A 48 -3.42 6.31 10.60
C LEU A 48 -4.10 5.58 11.78
N ARG A 49 -3.32 5.07 12.74
CA ARG A 49 -3.88 4.48 13.98
C ARG A 49 -4.67 5.48 14.82
N GLN A 50 -4.23 6.75 14.89
CA GLN A 50 -4.98 7.78 15.61
C GLN A 50 -6.32 8.12 14.96
N LEU A 51 -6.47 7.89 13.65
CA LEU A 51 -7.70 8.11 12.90
C LEU A 51 -8.69 6.94 13.02
N THR A 52 -8.22 5.74 13.39
CA THR A 52 -9.03 4.52 13.49
C THR A 52 -10.25 4.75 14.38
N GLY A 53 -11.44 4.46 13.85
CA GLY A 53 -12.72 4.65 14.55
C GLY A 53 -13.19 6.10 14.69
N LYS A 54 -12.41 7.08 14.22
CA LYS A 54 -12.75 8.53 14.32
C LYS A 54 -12.99 9.17 12.96
N ARG A 55 -12.25 8.78 11.93
CA ARG A 55 -12.27 9.36 10.59
C ARG A 55 -12.10 8.29 9.53
N VAL A 56 -12.65 8.53 8.35
CA VAL A 56 -12.39 7.77 7.13
C VAL A 56 -11.47 8.61 6.24
N VAL A 57 -10.41 7.99 5.76
CA VAL A 57 -9.51 8.59 4.76
C VAL A 57 -10.03 8.16 3.39
N TYR A 58 -10.63 9.09 2.66
CA TYR A 58 -11.09 8.83 1.29
C TYR A 58 -9.91 8.90 0.32
N GLY A 59 -9.87 7.98 -0.63
CA GLY A 59 -8.82 7.87 -1.65
C GLY A 59 -9.35 7.63 -3.05
N GLN A 60 -8.49 7.88 -4.05
CA GLN A 60 -8.75 7.61 -5.46
C GLN A 60 -7.59 6.86 -6.08
N HIS A 61 -7.89 5.82 -6.87
CA HIS A 61 -6.91 5.12 -7.70
C HIS A 61 -6.66 5.89 -8.99
N ASN A 62 -5.46 5.78 -9.57
CA ASN A 62 -5.02 6.57 -10.71
C ASN A 62 -5.20 8.10 -10.50
N TYR A 63 -4.88 8.53 -9.30
CA TYR A 63 -5.03 9.90 -8.85
C TYR A 63 -4.45 10.91 -9.85
N GLU A 64 -5.31 11.84 -10.33
CA GLU A 64 -4.99 12.83 -11.38
C GLU A 64 -4.43 12.24 -12.70
N MET A 65 -4.64 10.96 -12.95
CA MET A 65 -4.19 10.30 -14.17
C MET A 65 -5.34 10.01 -15.14
N ASP A 66 -6.46 9.59 -14.62
CA ASP A 66 -7.68 9.37 -15.38
C ASP A 66 -8.94 9.46 -14.50
N GLY A 67 -10.09 9.59 -15.14
CA GLY A 67 -11.41 9.61 -14.50
C GLY A 67 -12.52 9.68 -15.54
N PHE A 68 -13.70 10.13 -15.11
CA PHE A 68 -14.87 10.17 -15.96
C PHE A 68 -15.62 11.51 -15.85
N ASP A 69 -16.08 12.01 -16.98
CA ASP A 69 -17.02 13.11 -17.06
C ASP A 69 -18.44 12.68 -16.61
N SER A 70 -19.31 13.64 -16.37
CA SER A 70 -20.69 13.40 -15.98
C SER A 70 -21.51 12.60 -17.01
N ASP A 71 -21.07 12.57 -18.27
CA ASP A 71 -21.64 11.77 -19.36
C ASP A 71 -20.98 10.39 -19.52
N SER A 72 -20.11 9.99 -18.56
CA SER A 72 -19.31 8.77 -18.58
C SER A 72 -18.21 8.73 -19.64
N THR A 73 -17.87 9.83 -20.26
CA THR A 73 -16.68 9.93 -21.12
C THR A 73 -15.43 9.88 -20.25
N ARG A 74 -14.49 8.98 -20.59
CA ARG A 74 -13.22 8.85 -19.86
C ARG A 74 -12.24 9.94 -20.28
N TRP A 75 -11.76 10.70 -19.32
CA TRP A 75 -10.62 11.61 -19.53
C TRP A 75 -9.30 10.96 -19.09
N ARG A 76 -8.20 11.37 -19.67
CA ARG A 76 -6.84 10.93 -19.32
C ARG A 76 -5.86 12.07 -19.48
N ASP A 77 -4.85 12.10 -18.61
CA ASP A 77 -3.68 12.96 -18.70
C ASP A 77 -4.03 14.46 -18.76
N GLU A 78 -5.17 14.85 -18.19
CA GLU A 78 -5.54 16.25 -18.07
C GLU A 78 -4.86 16.90 -16.85
N ALA A 79 -4.20 18.02 -17.07
CA ALA A 79 -3.46 18.70 -16.02
C ALA A 79 -4.38 19.17 -14.88
N ASN A 80 -4.02 18.84 -13.63
CA ASN A 80 -4.69 19.25 -12.39
C ASN A 80 -6.15 18.78 -12.29
N ARG A 81 -6.53 17.74 -13.01
CA ARG A 81 -7.88 17.20 -12.98
C ARG A 81 -7.99 16.01 -12.02
N CYS A 82 -9.07 15.97 -11.25
CA CYS A 82 -9.36 14.89 -10.30
C CYS A 82 -10.88 14.83 -10.09
N ASP A 83 -11.51 13.68 -10.38
CA ASP A 83 -12.98 13.50 -10.26
C ASP A 83 -13.51 13.88 -8.88
N ALA A 84 -12.81 13.52 -7.82
CA ALA A 84 -13.23 13.88 -6.47
C ALA A 84 -13.22 15.39 -6.25
N TYR A 85 -12.20 16.09 -6.78
CA TYR A 85 -12.11 17.54 -6.69
C TYR A 85 -13.23 18.22 -7.51
N ASP A 86 -13.50 17.73 -8.71
CA ASP A 86 -14.51 18.29 -9.61
C ASP A 86 -15.92 18.22 -8.98
N VAL A 87 -16.19 17.17 -8.19
CA VAL A 87 -17.49 16.99 -7.52
C VAL A 87 -17.56 17.69 -6.17
N THR A 88 -16.48 17.72 -5.39
CA THR A 88 -16.53 18.13 -3.98
C THR A 88 -15.78 19.43 -3.66
N GLY A 89 -14.95 19.92 -4.59
CA GLY A 89 -14.03 21.03 -4.36
C GLY A 89 -12.84 20.67 -3.44
N ALA A 90 -12.63 19.39 -3.13
CA ALA A 90 -11.54 18.91 -2.28
C ALA A 90 -10.85 17.69 -2.91
N TYR A 91 -9.52 17.66 -2.83
CA TYR A 91 -8.75 16.50 -3.26
C TYR A 91 -8.92 15.33 -2.27
N PRO A 92 -8.86 14.06 -2.76
CA PRO A 92 -8.80 12.88 -1.89
C PRO A 92 -7.61 12.99 -0.94
N ALA A 93 -7.73 12.46 0.27
CA ALA A 93 -6.64 12.42 1.23
C ALA A 93 -5.66 11.25 0.99
N LEU A 94 -6.01 10.30 0.12
CA LEU A 94 -5.19 9.16 -0.28
C LEU A 94 -5.12 9.07 -1.80
N ALA A 95 -3.92 8.92 -2.33
CA ALA A 95 -3.63 8.71 -3.75
C ALA A 95 -3.10 7.29 -3.96
N SER A 96 -3.70 6.56 -4.90
CA SER A 96 -3.34 5.18 -5.22
C SER A 96 -2.77 5.08 -6.63
N PHE A 97 -1.69 4.29 -6.75
CA PHE A 97 -0.96 4.01 -7.99
C PHE A 97 -0.69 2.51 -8.13
N ASP A 98 -0.09 2.09 -9.24
CA ASP A 98 0.20 0.69 -9.54
C ASP A 98 1.65 0.51 -10.01
N PHE A 99 2.35 -0.48 -9.44
CA PHE A 99 3.68 -0.89 -9.94
C PHE A 99 3.64 -1.68 -11.24
N LEU A 100 2.45 -2.04 -11.74
CA LEU A 100 2.27 -2.63 -13.07
C LEU A 100 3.11 -1.93 -14.14
N HIS A 101 3.05 -0.61 -14.14
CA HIS A 101 3.67 0.23 -15.16
C HIS A 101 5.20 0.19 -15.14
N PHE A 102 5.79 -0.13 -13.98
CA PHE A 102 7.25 -0.18 -13.80
C PHE A 102 7.83 -1.56 -14.12
N THR A 103 7.06 -2.62 -13.89
CA THR A 103 7.53 -4.01 -14.02
C THR A 103 7.02 -4.72 -15.27
N ASN A 104 6.22 -4.04 -16.10
CA ASN A 104 5.74 -4.58 -17.37
C ASN A 104 6.68 -4.20 -18.51
N PRO A 105 7.45 -5.15 -19.07
CA PRO A 105 8.45 -4.85 -20.10
C PRO A 105 7.86 -4.48 -21.47
N ARG A 106 6.53 -4.55 -21.64
CA ARG A 106 5.89 -4.50 -22.97
C ARG A 106 5.24 -3.18 -23.33
N SER A 107 4.96 -2.28 -22.40
CA SER A 107 3.90 -1.32 -22.66
C SER A 107 4.13 0.12 -22.26
N TRP A 108 5.19 0.46 -21.56
CA TRP A 108 5.28 1.83 -21.05
C TRP A 108 6.55 2.52 -21.54
N GLU A 109 6.37 3.60 -22.28
CA GLU A 109 7.43 4.49 -22.64
C GLU A 109 7.95 5.23 -21.40
N THR A 110 9.20 5.66 -21.42
CA THR A 110 9.81 6.45 -20.33
C THR A 110 8.96 7.67 -19.97
N LYS A 111 8.25 8.25 -20.95
CA LYS A 111 7.36 9.40 -20.75
C LYS A 111 6.21 9.09 -19.77
N GLU A 112 5.60 7.91 -19.89
CA GLU A 112 4.48 7.49 -19.01
C GLU A 112 4.94 7.20 -17.59
N LEU A 113 6.11 6.57 -17.44
CA LEU A 113 6.72 6.35 -16.12
C LEU A 113 7.06 7.67 -15.43
N ASN A 114 7.62 8.64 -16.17
CA ASN A 114 7.89 9.97 -15.65
C ASN A 114 6.60 10.69 -15.24
N TYR A 115 5.52 10.51 -16.00
CA TYR A 115 4.22 11.09 -15.66
C TYR A 115 3.66 10.51 -14.36
N ILE A 116 3.71 9.19 -14.16
CA ILE A 116 3.30 8.56 -12.88
C ILE A 116 4.15 9.09 -11.72
N GLN A 117 5.46 9.23 -11.92
CA GLN A 117 6.36 9.80 -10.92
C GLN A 117 6.01 11.25 -10.59
N GLU A 118 5.69 12.08 -11.58
CA GLU A 118 5.22 13.44 -11.36
C GLU A 118 3.94 13.49 -10.52
N LYS A 119 2.93 12.70 -10.90
CA LYS A 119 1.66 12.65 -10.17
C LYS A 119 1.80 12.12 -8.74
N PHE A 120 2.66 11.14 -8.55
CA PHE A 120 3.02 10.64 -7.23
C PHE A 120 3.64 11.74 -6.34
N HIS A 121 4.59 12.53 -6.86
CA HIS A 121 5.19 13.64 -6.13
C HIS A 121 4.19 14.75 -5.83
N VAL A 122 3.39 15.15 -6.82
CA VAL A 122 2.33 16.15 -6.64
C VAL A 122 1.37 15.73 -5.54
N ALA A 123 0.92 14.47 -5.54
CA ALA A 123 0.03 13.94 -4.53
C ALA A 123 0.67 14.01 -3.12
N TYR A 124 1.90 13.53 -2.97
CA TYR A 124 2.58 13.54 -1.67
C TYR A 124 2.80 14.96 -1.14
N ASN A 125 3.30 15.88 -1.98
CA ASN A 125 3.56 17.26 -1.58
C ASN A 125 2.27 18.04 -1.26
N ARG A 126 1.11 17.59 -1.78
CA ARG A 126 -0.22 18.08 -1.38
C ARG A 126 -0.66 17.54 -0.01
N GLY A 127 0.03 16.54 0.54
CA GLY A 127 -0.26 15.91 1.83
C GLY A 127 -1.05 14.61 1.76
N ASN A 128 -1.16 14.01 0.59
CA ASN A 128 -1.84 12.73 0.42
C ASN A 128 -1.06 11.57 1.05
N VAL A 129 -1.79 10.63 1.61
CA VAL A 129 -1.27 9.29 1.89
C VAL A 129 -1.08 8.55 0.57
N ILE A 130 0.08 7.96 0.36
CA ILE A 130 0.43 7.26 -0.87
C ILE A 130 0.26 5.76 -0.71
N THR A 131 -0.41 5.11 -1.67
CA THR A 131 -0.50 3.65 -1.75
C THR A 131 -0.20 3.16 -3.14
N PHE A 132 0.43 2.00 -3.23
CA PHE A 132 0.67 1.28 -4.48
C PHE A 132 0.14 -0.16 -4.36
N CYS A 133 -0.63 -0.60 -5.36
CA CYS A 133 -0.86 -2.01 -5.63
C CYS A 133 0.16 -2.54 -6.65
N TRP A 134 0.07 -3.82 -6.97
CA TRP A 134 0.92 -4.42 -7.99
C TRP A 134 0.17 -5.47 -8.79
N HIS A 135 -0.27 -5.10 -9.98
CA HIS A 135 -0.78 -6.04 -10.98
C HIS A 135 0.39 -6.62 -11.77
N TYR A 136 1.02 -7.63 -11.19
CA TYR A 136 2.23 -8.23 -11.76
C TYR A 136 1.90 -9.16 -12.92
N TYR A 137 2.46 -8.87 -14.10
CA TYR A 137 2.34 -9.71 -15.27
C TYR A 137 2.93 -11.09 -15.01
N ASN A 138 2.38 -12.11 -15.69
CA ASN A 138 2.85 -13.48 -15.54
C ASN A 138 4.31 -13.59 -16.04
N PRO A 139 5.31 -13.76 -15.17
CA PRO A 139 6.72 -13.75 -15.59
C PRO A 139 7.12 -15.05 -16.30
N VAL A 140 6.33 -16.12 -16.21
CA VAL A 140 6.60 -17.41 -16.85
C VAL A 140 6.20 -17.38 -18.32
N THR A 141 5.00 -16.86 -18.63
CA THR A 141 4.46 -16.82 -19.98
C THR A 141 4.66 -15.48 -20.68
N GLY A 142 4.87 -14.43 -19.88
CA GLY A 142 4.84 -13.03 -20.33
C GLY A 142 3.42 -12.54 -20.65
N GLY A 143 2.37 -13.27 -20.25
CA GLY A 143 0.99 -12.84 -20.30
C GLY A 143 0.67 -11.78 -19.25
N ASN A 144 -0.54 -11.23 -19.26
CA ASN A 144 -0.95 -10.27 -18.25
C ASN A 144 -1.26 -10.95 -16.90
N PHE A 145 -1.68 -10.18 -15.90
CA PHE A 145 -2.00 -10.69 -14.56
C PHE A 145 -3.25 -11.59 -14.51
N TYR A 146 -4.08 -11.61 -15.56
CA TYR A 146 -5.21 -12.55 -15.73
C TYR A 146 -4.81 -13.87 -16.41
N ASP A 147 -3.56 -14.01 -16.84
CA ASP A 147 -3.04 -15.30 -17.33
C ASP A 147 -2.79 -16.24 -16.16
N THR A 148 -3.74 -17.10 -15.86
CA THR A 148 -3.77 -17.99 -14.72
C THR A 148 -2.89 -19.24 -14.83
N THR A 149 -2.02 -19.32 -15.84
CA THR A 149 -0.94 -20.31 -15.88
C THR A 149 -0.15 -20.28 -14.56
N GLN A 150 0.14 -21.46 -14.01
CA GLN A 150 0.80 -21.56 -12.70
C GLN A 150 2.15 -20.82 -12.67
N VAL A 151 2.30 -19.90 -11.76
CA VAL A 151 3.48 -19.03 -11.59
C VAL A 151 4.16 -19.23 -10.25
N VAL A 152 3.40 -19.25 -9.15
CA VAL A 152 3.93 -19.06 -7.80
C VAL A 152 5.11 -19.97 -7.49
N ARG A 153 5.02 -21.27 -7.74
CA ARG A 153 6.13 -22.22 -7.51
C ARG A 153 7.38 -21.92 -8.35
N HIS A 154 7.22 -21.30 -9.53
CA HIS A 154 8.33 -21.01 -10.43
C HIS A 154 9.10 -19.74 -10.03
N ILE A 155 8.48 -18.83 -9.29
CA ILE A 155 9.10 -17.59 -8.82
C ILE A 155 9.58 -17.66 -7.36
N LEU A 156 9.14 -18.66 -6.58
CA LEU A 156 9.64 -18.91 -5.24
C LEU A 156 11.12 -19.36 -5.26
N PRO A 157 11.86 -19.27 -4.13
CA PRO A 157 13.23 -19.76 -4.05
C PRO A 157 13.37 -21.20 -4.56
N GLY A 158 14.32 -21.41 -5.49
CA GLY A 158 14.51 -22.68 -6.19
C GLY A 158 13.72 -22.83 -7.49
N GLY A 159 12.78 -21.95 -7.79
CA GLY A 159 12.01 -21.94 -9.05
C GLY A 159 12.81 -21.34 -10.21
N SER A 160 12.46 -21.75 -11.43
CA SER A 160 13.18 -21.38 -12.67
C SER A 160 13.08 -19.89 -13.02
N TYR A 161 12.09 -19.17 -12.52
CA TYR A 161 11.86 -17.74 -12.72
C TYR A 161 12.13 -16.89 -11.46
N HIS A 162 12.76 -17.47 -10.45
CA HIS A 162 13.09 -16.75 -9.21
C HIS A 162 13.99 -15.54 -9.46
N ALA A 163 14.95 -15.66 -10.36
CA ALA A 163 15.85 -14.57 -10.72
C ALA A 163 15.09 -13.40 -11.37
N THR A 164 14.13 -13.68 -12.27
CA THR A 164 13.27 -12.68 -12.89
C THR A 164 12.43 -11.96 -11.84
N PHE A 165 11.78 -12.70 -10.93
CA PHE A 165 11.00 -12.12 -9.85
C PHE A 165 11.82 -11.18 -8.95
N LYS A 166 13.05 -11.57 -8.61
CA LYS A 166 13.99 -10.72 -7.86
C LYS A 166 14.36 -9.46 -8.63
N ALA A 167 14.54 -9.54 -9.94
CA ALA A 167 14.84 -8.39 -10.78
C ALA A 167 13.66 -7.39 -10.80
N ASP A 168 12.42 -7.89 -10.87
CA ASP A 168 11.22 -7.04 -10.84
C ASP A 168 11.02 -6.40 -9.47
N LEU A 169 11.27 -7.14 -8.37
CA LEU A 169 11.28 -6.55 -7.02
C LEU A 169 12.38 -5.49 -6.85
N LYS A 170 13.50 -5.63 -7.56
CA LYS A 170 14.55 -4.61 -7.55
C LYS A 170 14.08 -3.32 -8.22
N ILE A 171 13.29 -3.39 -9.29
CA ILE A 171 12.70 -2.21 -9.93
C ILE A 171 11.81 -1.45 -8.93
N ILE A 172 10.98 -2.17 -8.15
CA ILE A 172 10.14 -1.58 -7.10
C ILE A 172 11.02 -0.94 -6.01
N ALA A 173 12.10 -1.60 -5.61
CA ALA A 173 13.03 -1.07 -4.62
C ALA A 173 13.76 0.18 -5.13
N ASP A 174 14.20 0.18 -6.38
CA ASP A 174 14.86 1.34 -7.00
C ASP A 174 13.90 2.55 -7.05
N PHE A 175 12.62 2.33 -7.35
CA PHE A 175 11.59 3.36 -7.22
C PHE A 175 11.48 3.87 -5.78
N ALA A 176 11.34 2.99 -4.81
CA ALA A 176 11.19 3.34 -3.40
C ALA A 176 12.37 4.16 -2.85
N HIS A 177 13.60 3.83 -3.22
CA HIS A 177 14.82 4.55 -2.83
C HIS A 177 14.93 5.94 -3.47
N ASN A 178 14.29 6.16 -4.62
CA ASN A 178 14.28 7.45 -5.31
C ASN A 178 13.02 8.26 -5.03
N ALA A 179 12.04 7.69 -4.32
CA ALA A 179 10.80 8.34 -3.94
C ALA A 179 11.05 9.32 -2.78
N LYS A 180 11.39 10.57 -3.10
CA LYS A 180 11.69 11.62 -2.12
C LYS A 180 10.72 12.77 -2.23
N GLY A 181 10.31 13.33 -1.08
CA GLY A 181 9.55 14.58 -1.01
C GLY A 181 10.43 15.81 -1.25
N ASP A 182 9.81 17.00 -1.25
CA ASP A 182 10.52 18.26 -1.39
C ASP A 182 11.47 18.54 -0.21
N ASP A 183 11.25 17.88 0.93
CA ASP A 183 12.13 17.90 2.12
C ASP A 183 13.36 16.99 1.96
N GLY A 184 13.48 16.24 0.86
CA GLY A 184 14.55 15.30 0.58
C GLY A 184 14.40 13.95 1.30
N GLU A 185 13.40 13.76 2.15
CA GLU A 185 13.13 12.53 2.88
C GLU A 185 12.36 11.51 2.03
N LEU A 186 12.53 10.22 2.33
CA LEU A 186 11.84 9.17 1.62
C LEU A 186 10.32 9.22 1.89
N ILE A 187 9.54 9.22 0.82
CA ILE A 187 8.07 9.19 0.86
C ILE A 187 7.60 7.85 1.39
N PRO A 188 6.79 7.80 2.47
CA PRO A 188 6.19 6.57 2.95
C PRO A 188 5.11 6.08 1.99
N ILE A 189 5.13 4.78 1.68
CA ILE A 189 4.23 4.13 0.74
C ILE A 189 3.53 2.95 1.42
N ILE A 190 2.21 2.88 1.34
CA ILE A 190 1.48 1.66 1.68
C ILE A 190 1.53 0.75 0.46
N PHE A 191 2.35 -0.31 0.53
CA PHE A 191 2.48 -1.28 -0.54
C PHE A 191 1.51 -2.44 -0.33
N ARG A 192 0.65 -2.70 -1.30
CA ARG A 192 -0.41 -3.69 -1.30
C ARG A 192 -0.18 -4.74 -2.41
N PRO A 193 0.80 -5.66 -2.22
CA PRO A 193 1.05 -6.74 -3.16
C PRO A 193 -0.01 -7.84 -3.04
N TRP A 194 -0.21 -8.61 -4.11
CA TRP A 194 -1.00 -9.85 -4.13
C TRP A 194 -2.43 -9.69 -3.61
N HIS A 195 -3.07 -8.55 -3.89
CA HIS A 195 -4.44 -8.26 -3.48
C HIS A 195 -5.46 -9.18 -4.15
N GLU A 196 -6.67 -9.26 -3.60
CA GLU A 196 -7.79 -10.05 -4.16
C GLU A 196 -7.45 -11.54 -4.37
N PHE A 197 -6.55 -12.09 -3.56
CA PHE A 197 -6.00 -13.44 -3.70
C PHE A 197 -7.01 -14.55 -3.40
N ASP A 198 -8.13 -14.27 -2.79
CA ASP A 198 -9.24 -15.19 -2.55
C ASP A 198 -10.17 -15.31 -3.77
N GLY A 199 -10.02 -14.44 -4.78
CA GLY A 199 -10.58 -14.59 -6.12
C GLY A 199 -9.77 -15.53 -7.02
N ASN A 200 -10.28 -15.77 -8.25
CA ASN A 200 -9.68 -16.69 -9.22
C ASN A 200 -9.22 -16.00 -10.51
N TRP A 201 -9.29 -14.69 -10.57
CA TRP A 201 -8.97 -13.92 -11.77
C TRP A 201 -7.48 -13.61 -11.94
N PHE A 202 -6.71 -13.59 -10.85
CA PHE A 202 -5.27 -13.37 -10.91
C PHE A 202 -4.50 -14.69 -10.76
N TRP A 203 -3.32 -14.81 -11.38
CA TRP A 203 -2.48 -16.01 -11.28
C TRP A 203 -1.99 -16.31 -9.85
N TRP A 204 -2.05 -15.35 -8.92
CA TRP A 204 -1.79 -15.57 -7.48
C TRP A 204 -3.06 -15.91 -6.68
N GLY A 205 -4.19 -16.05 -7.37
CA GLY A 205 -5.49 -16.29 -6.76
C GLY A 205 -5.65 -17.67 -6.15
N LYS A 206 -6.77 -17.88 -5.47
CA LYS A 206 -7.07 -19.03 -4.62
C LYS A 206 -6.88 -20.39 -5.29
N ASN A 207 -7.27 -20.52 -6.55
CA ASN A 207 -7.19 -21.79 -7.26
C ASN A 207 -5.88 -22.00 -8.04
N HIS A 208 -4.99 -21.02 -8.07
CA HIS A 208 -3.77 -21.03 -8.87
C HIS A 208 -2.50 -21.27 -8.05
N CYS A 209 -2.60 -21.20 -6.72
CA CYS A 209 -1.55 -21.60 -5.80
C CYS A 209 -2.14 -22.09 -4.47
N SER A 210 -1.41 -22.95 -3.78
CA SER A 210 -1.80 -23.40 -2.44
C SER A 210 -1.69 -22.27 -1.42
N VAL A 211 -2.35 -22.46 -0.25
CA VAL A 211 -2.24 -21.54 0.90
C VAL A 211 -0.79 -21.29 1.29
N GLU A 212 0.00 -22.36 1.36
CA GLU A 212 1.41 -22.26 1.76
C GLU A 212 2.30 -21.59 0.69
N GLU A 213 2.01 -21.82 -0.59
CA GLU A 213 2.71 -21.12 -1.68
C GLU A 213 2.40 -19.63 -1.65
N PHE A 214 1.15 -19.23 -1.42
CA PHE A 214 0.78 -17.82 -1.28
C PHE A 214 1.47 -17.17 -0.08
N LYS A 215 1.44 -17.82 1.10
CA LYS A 215 2.15 -17.31 2.30
C LYS A 215 3.64 -17.16 2.05
N LYS A 216 4.27 -18.11 1.37
CA LYS A 216 5.69 -18.03 0.99
C LYS A 216 5.96 -16.89 0.03
N LEU A 217 5.08 -16.69 -0.97
CA LEU A 217 5.17 -15.58 -1.92
C LEU A 217 5.13 -14.23 -1.21
N TYR A 218 4.13 -14.03 -0.36
CA TYR A 218 3.97 -12.78 0.38
C TYR A 218 5.17 -12.53 1.31
N ARG A 219 5.56 -13.54 2.11
CA ARG A 219 6.71 -13.46 3.01
C ARG A 219 8.01 -13.15 2.28
N PHE A 220 8.25 -13.83 1.16
CA PHE A 220 9.44 -13.57 0.34
C PHE A 220 9.46 -12.14 -0.19
N THR A 221 8.34 -11.65 -0.73
CA THR A 221 8.21 -10.26 -1.20
C THR A 221 8.63 -9.26 -0.12
N VAL A 222 8.05 -9.39 1.07
CA VAL A 222 8.34 -8.51 2.20
C VAL A 222 9.79 -8.59 2.64
N THR A 223 10.29 -9.81 2.91
CA THR A 223 11.65 -9.98 3.42
C THR A 223 12.71 -9.58 2.40
N TYR A 224 12.48 -9.85 1.13
CA TYR A 224 13.44 -9.48 0.08
C TYR A 224 13.52 -7.96 -0.11
N LEU A 225 12.38 -7.25 -0.15
CA LEU A 225 12.36 -5.79 -0.22
C LEU A 225 12.99 -5.17 1.04
N ARG A 226 12.55 -5.58 2.23
CA ARG A 226 12.98 -4.99 3.50
C ARG A 226 14.44 -5.33 3.86
N ASP A 227 14.83 -6.62 3.75
CA ASP A 227 16.06 -7.12 4.33
C ASP A 227 17.21 -7.25 3.32
N SER A 228 16.89 -7.50 2.03
CA SER A 228 17.91 -7.68 0.98
C SER A 228 18.08 -6.43 0.13
N LEU A 229 16.98 -5.71 -0.12
CA LEU A 229 16.99 -4.49 -0.92
C LEU A 229 16.87 -3.22 -0.08
N GLU A 230 16.87 -3.31 1.27
CA GLU A 230 16.92 -2.18 2.21
C GLU A 230 15.82 -1.12 1.98
N VAL A 231 14.60 -1.56 1.61
CA VAL A 231 13.44 -0.67 1.43
C VAL A 231 12.80 -0.43 2.79
N HIS A 232 12.95 0.77 3.35
CA HIS A 232 12.52 1.13 4.71
C HIS A 232 11.39 2.18 4.75
N ASN A 233 10.82 2.50 3.60
CA ASN A 233 9.70 3.45 3.48
C ASN A 233 8.38 2.78 3.07
N PHE A 234 8.26 1.45 3.21
CA PHE A 234 7.01 0.73 2.97
C PHE A 234 6.29 0.36 4.27
N LEU A 235 4.96 0.48 4.24
CA LEU A 235 4.01 -0.24 5.09
C LEU A 235 3.35 -1.33 4.24
N TYR A 236 3.34 -2.57 4.71
CA TYR A 236 2.85 -3.71 3.94
C TYR A 236 1.37 -3.98 4.25
N ALA A 237 0.53 -3.98 3.21
CA ALA A 237 -0.91 -4.18 3.32
C ALA A 237 -1.35 -5.55 2.79
N PHE A 238 -2.17 -6.25 3.58
CA PHE A 238 -2.82 -7.50 3.23
C PHE A 238 -4.29 -7.24 2.91
N SER A 239 -4.75 -7.55 1.70
CA SER A 239 -6.07 -7.19 1.19
C SER A 239 -6.65 -8.31 0.31
N PRO A 240 -7.46 -9.23 0.86
CA PRO A 240 -8.30 -10.12 0.04
C PRO A 240 -9.40 -9.32 -0.66
N ASP A 241 -10.10 -9.96 -1.61
CA ASP A 241 -11.44 -9.53 -2.01
C ASP A 241 -12.43 -9.76 -0.85
N CYS A 242 -13.68 -9.45 -1.05
CA CYS A 242 -14.71 -9.55 -0.01
C CYS A 242 -15.38 -10.93 0.09
N GLY A 243 -14.82 -11.98 -0.50
CA GLY A 243 -15.41 -13.33 -0.57
C GLY A 243 -15.49 -14.08 0.76
N PHE A 244 -14.80 -13.63 1.81
CA PHE A 244 -14.79 -14.25 3.13
C PHE A 244 -16.07 -13.94 3.94
N THR A 245 -16.50 -14.93 4.74
CA THR A 245 -17.66 -14.83 5.65
C THR A 245 -17.28 -14.98 7.12
N THR A 246 -16.10 -15.50 7.42
CA THR A 246 -15.57 -15.73 8.76
C THR A 246 -14.18 -15.13 8.93
N GLU A 247 -13.76 -14.92 10.19
CA GLU A 247 -12.39 -14.51 10.52
C GLU A 247 -11.36 -15.57 10.06
N ALA A 248 -11.70 -16.85 10.17
CA ALA A 248 -10.84 -17.96 9.76
C ALA A 248 -10.61 -17.96 8.25
N GLU A 249 -11.64 -17.71 7.44
CA GLU A 249 -11.52 -17.55 6.00
C GLU A 249 -10.66 -16.34 5.63
N TYR A 250 -10.84 -15.20 6.30
CA TYR A 250 -10.01 -14.02 6.12
C TYR A 250 -8.52 -14.31 6.38
N LEU A 251 -8.24 -15.08 7.44
CA LEU A 251 -6.88 -15.42 7.88
C LEU A 251 -6.29 -16.66 7.18
N GLU A 252 -7.05 -17.38 6.34
CA GLU A 252 -6.58 -18.62 5.72
C GLU A 252 -5.21 -18.45 5.05
N ARG A 253 -5.03 -17.36 4.30
CA ARG A 253 -3.80 -17.04 3.56
C ARG A 253 -2.93 -15.96 4.23
N TYR A 254 -3.27 -15.57 5.45
CA TYR A 254 -2.55 -14.55 6.18
C TYR A 254 -1.08 -14.96 6.43
N PRO A 255 -0.11 -14.14 6.01
CA PRO A 255 1.30 -14.52 6.09
C PRO A 255 1.87 -14.43 7.51
N GLY A 256 1.16 -13.80 8.44
CA GLY A 256 1.56 -13.56 9.83
C GLY A 256 1.96 -12.10 10.10
N ASP A 257 1.87 -11.69 11.37
CA ASP A 257 2.06 -10.30 11.82
C ASP A 257 3.43 -9.70 11.51
N LYS A 258 4.45 -10.54 11.34
CA LYS A 258 5.81 -10.11 10.98
C LYS A 258 5.93 -9.61 9.53
N TYR A 259 4.83 -9.68 8.76
CA TYR A 259 4.82 -9.36 7.33
C TYR A 259 3.72 -8.39 6.92
N VAL A 260 2.86 -7.97 7.86
CA VAL A 260 1.69 -7.12 7.57
C VAL A 260 1.58 -5.98 8.58
N ASP A 261 1.56 -4.75 8.10
CA ASP A 261 1.31 -3.54 8.90
C ASP A 261 -0.16 -3.12 8.85
N VAL A 262 -0.81 -3.33 7.70
CA VAL A 262 -2.17 -2.86 7.42
C VAL A 262 -3.00 -4.01 6.89
N VAL A 263 -4.20 -4.18 7.44
CA VAL A 263 -5.19 -5.15 6.96
C VAL A 263 -6.35 -4.42 6.29
N GLY A 264 -6.86 -4.99 5.20
CA GLY A 264 -7.93 -4.39 4.41
C GLY A 264 -8.74 -5.44 3.65
N MET A 265 -9.57 -4.99 2.75
CA MET A 265 -10.28 -5.81 1.76
C MET A 265 -10.58 -4.98 0.52
N ASP A 266 -10.68 -5.62 -0.62
CA ASP A 266 -11.25 -5.07 -1.84
C ASP A 266 -12.73 -5.46 -1.90
N ASN A 267 -13.63 -4.51 -2.04
CA ASN A 267 -15.06 -4.78 -1.93
C ASN A 267 -15.88 -3.95 -2.91
N TYR A 268 -15.98 -4.42 -4.13
CA TYR A 268 -16.85 -3.84 -5.15
C TYR A 268 -18.29 -4.36 -5.05
N TRP A 269 -18.48 -5.59 -4.55
CA TRP A 269 -19.75 -6.30 -4.61
C TRP A 269 -20.82 -5.74 -3.69
N ASP A 270 -20.44 -5.41 -2.45
CA ASP A 270 -21.38 -4.91 -1.45
C ASP A 270 -21.69 -3.41 -1.64
N PHE A 271 -20.89 -2.71 -2.45
CA PHE A 271 -21.11 -1.28 -2.77
C PHE A 271 -21.86 -1.02 -4.07
N ARG A 272 -22.23 -2.06 -4.83
CA ARG A 272 -22.89 -1.87 -6.12
C ARG A 272 -24.26 -1.17 -5.97
N PRO A 273 -24.58 -0.17 -6.82
CA PRO A 273 -25.87 0.51 -6.79
C PRO A 273 -27.07 -0.42 -7.07
N ASP A 274 -26.84 -1.50 -7.83
CA ASP A 274 -27.85 -2.43 -8.36
C ASP A 274 -27.99 -3.72 -7.55
N GLY A 275 -27.93 -3.66 -6.24
CA GLY A 275 -28.17 -4.81 -5.35
C GLY A 275 -27.03 -5.14 -4.39
N GLY A 276 -26.14 -4.18 -4.16
CA GLY A 276 -25.16 -4.28 -3.07
C GLY A 276 -25.83 -4.17 -1.70
N ASP A 277 -25.24 -4.84 -0.69
CA ASP A 277 -25.66 -4.72 0.71
C ASP A 277 -24.55 -4.09 1.53
N THR A 278 -24.63 -2.79 1.73
CA THR A 278 -23.60 -2.02 2.49
C THR A 278 -23.52 -2.43 3.96
N SER A 279 -24.52 -3.13 4.52
CA SER A 279 -24.43 -3.70 5.87
C SER A 279 -23.37 -4.78 5.97
N LEU A 280 -23.11 -5.53 4.89
CA LEU A 280 -22.06 -6.54 4.80
C LEU A 280 -20.66 -5.91 4.88
N VAL A 281 -20.47 -4.70 4.34
CA VAL A 281 -19.19 -3.96 4.44
C VAL A 281 -18.81 -3.75 5.91
N VAL A 282 -19.75 -3.25 6.71
CA VAL A 282 -19.54 -3.02 8.15
C VAL A 282 -19.27 -4.33 8.89
N LEU A 283 -20.03 -5.39 8.55
CA LEU A 283 -19.86 -6.71 9.16
C LEU A 283 -18.47 -7.29 8.85
N LYS A 284 -18.03 -7.22 7.58
CA LYS A 284 -16.73 -7.69 7.14
C LYS A 284 -15.59 -6.86 7.77
N ALA A 285 -15.71 -5.54 7.80
CA ALA A 285 -14.74 -4.68 8.46
C ALA A 285 -14.58 -4.99 9.96
N ARG A 286 -15.67 -5.31 10.67
CA ARG A 286 -15.61 -5.76 12.08
C ARG A 286 -14.89 -7.09 12.24
N LYS A 287 -15.02 -8.03 11.29
CA LYS A 287 -14.30 -9.31 11.30
C LYS A 287 -12.82 -9.11 11.10
N ILE A 288 -12.43 -8.25 10.14
CA ILE A 288 -11.03 -7.84 9.93
C ILE A 288 -10.44 -7.25 11.22
N GLY A 289 -11.14 -6.31 11.85
CA GLY A 289 -10.71 -5.68 13.10
C GLY A 289 -10.49 -6.69 14.24
N ARG A 290 -11.34 -7.70 14.37
CA ARG A 290 -11.17 -8.78 15.36
C ARG A 290 -10.00 -9.69 15.03
N ALA A 291 -9.84 -10.07 13.78
CA ALA A 291 -8.73 -10.88 13.30
C ALA A 291 -7.39 -10.19 13.60
N SER A 292 -7.26 -8.89 13.28
CA SER A 292 -6.05 -8.11 13.55
C SER A 292 -5.72 -7.94 15.04
N CYS A 293 -6.71 -8.01 15.93
CA CYS A 293 -6.49 -7.92 17.38
C CYS A 293 -6.04 -9.24 18.00
N ARG A 294 -6.42 -10.39 17.42
CA ARG A 294 -6.09 -11.73 17.98
C ARG A 294 -4.66 -12.15 17.72
N GLU A 295 -4.09 -11.73 16.62
CA GLU A 295 -2.72 -12.11 16.22
C GLU A 295 -1.62 -11.25 16.88
N ARG A 296 -2.00 -10.18 17.62
CA ARG A 296 -1.08 -9.23 18.26
C ARG A 296 -0.96 -9.40 19.79
N VAL A 297 -1.34 -10.55 20.33
CA VAL A 297 -1.18 -10.86 21.78
C VAL A 297 0.00 -11.80 21.99
#